data_d411cf0dbd110f3b99e99dc7bd795542
#
_entry.id   d411cf0dbd110f3b99e99dc7bd795542
#
_cell.length_a   1.000
_cell.length_b   1.000
_cell.length_c   1.000
_cell.angle_alpha   90.00
_cell.angle_beta   90.00
_cell.angle_gamma   90.00
#
_symmetry.space_group_name_H-M   'P 1'
#
loop_
_entity.id
_entity.type
_entity.pdbx_description
1 polymer ?
#
loop_
_entity_poly.entity_id
_entity_poly.type
_entity_poly.pdbx_seq_one_letter_code
_entity_poly.pdbx_strand_id
1 'polypeptide(L)'
;MLMEYTGKSLRTIQKWIPKLNLKEKPDIVSPEFLKAKNKKFNSNKKRFIITWAQNNTPVHEVFLKNIEEYAKYISADIHVIAGRYRNPTSIFSDREHDKWHNSVSKYLDAARHDVHKYLSIMSDVKVQPTAINPMTGMTGMSGINSCVFGSPKLQLEMIPVLEGCKPKMMMTTGACTKSNYTDSKSGKQGEFHHTLGFVVIEIKDDDTFFTRQVSADD
;
A
#
# COMPACT_ATOMS: atom_id res chain seq x y z
N MET A 1 6.99 26.12 -4.16
CA MET A 1 6.45 27.24 -4.98
C MET A 1 5.73 28.30 -4.15
N LEU A 2 4.52 28.08 -3.53
CA LEU A 2 3.84 29.13 -2.72
C LEU A 2 4.63 29.61 -1.49
N MET A 3 5.38 28.72 -0.84
CA MET A 3 6.24 29.08 0.31
C MET A 3 7.42 29.97 -0.07
N GLU A 4 8.03 29.74 -1.20
CA GLU A 4 9.14 30.55 -1.73
C GLU A 4 8.67 31.95 -2.10
N TYR A 5 7.45 32.10 -2.66
CA TYR A 5 6.88 33.39 -3.03
C TYR A 5 6.42 34.25 -1.85
N THR A 6 5.93 33.62 -0.78
CA THR A 6 5.30 34.37 0.32
C THR A 6 6.19 34.49 1.54
N GLY A 7 7.26 33.70 1.64
CA GLY A 7 8.13 33.64 2.82
C GLY A 7 7.40 33.18 4.10
N LYS A 8 6.19 32.62 3.96
CA LYS A 8 5.35 32.18 5.08
C LYS A 8 5.44 30.69 5.30
N SER A 9 5.28 30.26 6.55
CA SER A 9 5.27 28.85 6.88
C SER A 9 4.07 28.14 6.24
N LEU A 10 4.23 26.83 5.96
CA LEU A 10 3.17 25.98 5.40
C LEU A 10 1.88 26.08 6.22
N ARG A 11 1.98 26.13 7.56
CA ARG A 11 0.84 26.27 8.48
C ARG A 11 0.08 27.58 8.28
N THR A 12 0.78 28.67 7.97
CA THR A 12 0.19 29.99 7.69
C THR A 12 -0.52 29.96 6.35
N ILE A 13 0.10 29.37 5.31
CA ILE A 13 -0.49 29.23 3.99
C ILE A 13 -1.76 28.38 4.04
N GLN A 14 -1.75 27.27 4.76
CA GLN A 14 -2.91 26.39 4.95
C GLN A 14 -4.10 27.11 5.63
N LYS A 15 -3.85 28.07 6.51
CA LYS A 15 -4.91 28.91 7.10
C LYS A 15 -5.51 29.90 6.10
N TRP A 16 -4.74 30.32 5.10
CA TRP A 16 -5.19 31.26 4.08
C TRP A 16 -5.97 30.61 2.95
N ILE A 17 -5.64 29.39 2.57
CA ILE A 17 -6.32 28.66 1.49
C ILE A 17 -7.85 28.67 1.63
N PRO A 18 -8.46 28.41 2.79
CA PRO A 18 -9.91 28.51 2.96
C PRO A 18 -10.45 29.94 2.85
N LYS A 19 -9.66 30.94 3.30
CA LYS A 19 -10.07 32.36 3.28
C LYS A 19 -10.02 32.96 1.88
N LEU A 20 -9.16 32.44 1.03
CA LEU A 20 -8.99 32.93 -0.35
C LEU A 20 -9.90 32.22 -1.36
N ASN A 21 -10.84 31.36 -0.88
CA ASN A 21 -11.72 30.56 -1.74
C ASN A 21 -10.98 29.74 -2.83
N LEU A 22 -9.69 29.48 -2.65
CA LEU A 22 -8.88 28.61 -3.51
C LEU A 22 -9.27 27.13 -3.29
N LYS A 23 -10.59 26.90 -3.29
CA LYS A 23 -11.20 25.58 -3.08
C LYS A 23 -11.42 24.85 -4.39
N GLU A 24 -10.43 24.70 -5.19
CA GLU A 24 -10.40 23.50 -5.98
C GLU A 24 -9.56 22.49 -5.21
N LYS A 25 -10.20 21.75 -4.30
CA LYS A 25 -9.67 20.45 -3.90
C LYS A 25 -9.58 19.67 -5.20
N PRO A 26 -8.39 19.26 -5.64
CA PRO A 26 -8.34 18.37 -6.80
C PRO A 26 -9.30 17.21 -6.52
N ASP A 27 -9.97 16.70 -7.55
CA ASP A 27 -10.97 15.61 -7.51
C ASP A 27 -10.45 14.25 -6.97
N ILE A 28 -9.58 14.32 -5.99
CA ILE A 28 -8.91 13.18 -5.37
C ILE A 28 -9.84 12.46 -4.40
N VAL A 29 -10.93 13.10 -4.03
CA VAL A 29 -11.84 12.58 -3.03
C VAL A 29 -13.28 12.62 -3.57
N SER A 30 -13.65 11.62 -4.33
CA SER A 30 -15.07 11.37 -4.60
C SER A 30 -15.80 11.10 -3.29
N PRO A 31 -17.00 11.68 -3.04
CA PRO A 31 -17.80 11.42 -1.85
C PRO A 31 -18.28 9.96 -1.73
N GLU A 32 -18.20 9.17 -2.78
CA GLU A 32 -18.56 7.75 -2.80
C GLU A 32 -17.41 6.85 -2.32
N PHE A 33 -16.99 7.07 -1.08
CA PHE A 33 -15.92 6.25 -0.50
C PHE A 33 -16.46 4.95 0.03
N LEU A 34 -16.00 3.90 -0.58
CA LEU A 34 -16.20 2.54 -0.16
C LEU A 34 -15.40 2.30 1.12
N LYS A 35 -16.10 2.01 2.22
CA LYS A 35 -15.53 1.18 3.28
C LYS A 35 -14.88 -0.01 2.58
N ALA A 36 -13.65 -0.34 2.95
CA ALA A 36 -12.96 -1.48 2.37
C ALA A 36 -13.91 -2.68 2.39
N LYS A 37 -14.43 -3.05 1.23
CA LYS A 37 -15.29 -4.22 1.11
C LYS A 37 -14.35 -5.41 1.08
N ASN A 38 -14.64 -6.43 1.88
CA ASN A 38 -13.97 -7.70 1.76
C ASN A 38 -14.20 -8.23 0.35
N LYS A 39 -13.19 -8.09 -0.49
CA LYS A 39 -13.23 -8.62 -1.85
C LYS A 39 -13.20 -10.13 -1.73
N LYS A 40 -14.16 -10.83 -2.37
CA LYS A 40 -14.07 -12.28 -2.45
C LYS A 40 -12.86 -12.65 -3.29
N PHE A 41 -11.95 -13.39 -2.69
CA PHE A 41 -10.79 -13.91 -3.38
C PHE A 41 -11.22 -14.94 -4.43
N ASN A 42 -10.74 -14.79 -5.66
CA ASN A 42 -11.04 -15.76 -6.70
C ASN A 42 -10.05 -16.94 -6.63
N SER A 43 -10.43 -18.01 -5.96
CA SER A 43 -9.60 -19.21 -5.79
C SER A 43 -9.19 -19.90 -7.10
N ASN A 44 -9.86 -19.58 -8.22
CA ASN A 44 -9.53 -20.14 -9.52
C ASN A 44 -8.37 -19.44 -10.22
N LYS A 45 -7.96 -18.27 -9.72
CA LYS A 45 -6.80 -17.54 -10.26
C LYS A 45 -5.51 -18.07 -9.68
N LYS A 46 -4.50 -18.18 -10.54
CA LYS A 46 -3.16 -18.67 -10.16
C LYS A 46 -2.12 -17.55 -10.07
N ARG A 47 -2.47 -16.32 -10.46
CA ARG A 47 -1.55 -15.17 -10.44
C ARG A 47 -2.21 -13.96 -9.82
N PHE A 48 -1.45 -13.29 -8.97
CA PHE A 48 -1.91 -12.10 -8.24
C PHE A 48 -0.83 -11.02 -8.25
N ILE A 49 -1.26 -9.78 -8.32
CA ILE A 49 -0.42 -8.60 -8.11
C ILE A 49 -0.92 -7.91 -6.86
N ILE A 50 -0.06 -7.76 -5.87
CA ILE A 50 -0.38 -7.17 -4.57
C ILE A 50 0.42 -5.88 -4.42
N THR A 51 -0.27 -4.77 -4.19
CA THR A 51 0.35 -3.47 -3.85
C THR A 51 -0.35 -2.83 -2.66
N TRP A 52 0.11 -1.68 -2.23
CA TRP A 52 -0.45 -0.95 -1.10
C TRP A 52 -0.82 0.47 -1.51
N ALA A 53 -1.94 0.97 -0.99
CA ALA A 53 -2.38 2.35 -1.20
C ALA A 53 -2.60 3.06 0.13
N GLN A 54 -2.02 4.25 0.27
CA GLN A 54 -2.24 5.11 1.42
C GLN A 54 -3.60 5.82 1.32
N ASN A 55 -4.31 5.90 2.45
CA ASN A 55 -5.52 6.70 2.55
C ASN A 55 -5.23 8.20 2.34
N ASN A 56 -6.22 8.94 1.88
CA ASN A 56 -6.17 10.40 1.67
C ASN A 56 -4.92 10.84 0.89
N THR A 57 -4.54 10.05 -0.11
CA THR A 57 -3.32 10.25 -0.88
C THR A 57 -3.57 9.95 -2.36
N PRO A 58 -3.07 10.79 -3.29
CA PRO A 58 -3.20 10.54 -4.71
C PRO A 58 -2.42 9.31 -5.13
N VAL A 59 -2.98 8.60 -6.09
CA VAL A 59 -2.31 7.48 -6.76
C VAL A 59 -1.25 8.02 -7.71
N HIS A 60 -0.18 7.26 -7.91
CA HIS A 60 0.73 7.47 -9.02
C HIS A 60 0.11 6.86 -10.29
N GLU A 61 -0.58 7.67 -11.08
CA GLU A 61 -1.46 7.21 -12.17
C GLU A 61 -0.74 6.37 -13.22
N VAL A 62 0.46 6.82 -13.64
CA VAL A 62 1.26 6.10 -14.63
C VAL A 62 1.63 4.71 -14.10
N PHE A 63 2.08 4.63 -12.84
CA PHE A 63 2.45 3.37 -12.23
C PHE A 63 1.25 2.44 -12.06
N LEU A 64 0.09 2.96 -11.64
CA LEU A 64 -1.12 2.14 -11.53
C LEU A 64 -1.54 1.59 -12.90
N LYS A 65 -1.46 2.41 -13.95
CA LYS A 65 -1.74 1.97 -15.31
C LYS A 65 -0.77 0.86 -15.76
N ASN A 66 0.50 1.00 -15.44
CA ASN A 66 1.50 -0.04 -15.74
C ASN A 66 1.17 -1.35 -14.99
N ILE A 67 0.75 -1.27 -13.71
CA ILE A 67 0.27 -2.44 -12.96
C ILE A 67 -0.93 -3.08 -13.67
N GLU A 68 -1.91 -2.29 -14.12
CA GLU A 68 -3.11 -2.80 -14.79
C GLU A 68 -2.77 -3.49 -16.12
N GLU A 69 -1.89 -2.90 -16.93
CA GLU A 69 -1.46 -3.49 -18.19
C GLU A 69 -0.64 -4.78 -17.96
N TYR A 70 0.26 -4.76 -16.98
CA TYR A 70 1.02 -5.95 -16.63
C TYR A 70 0.12 -7.07 -16.08
N ALA A 71 -0.87 -6.74 -15.27
CA ALA A 71 -1.86 -7.71 -14.78
C ALA A 71 -2.66 -8.37 -15.93
N LYS A 72 -3.04 -7.58 -16.94
CA LYS A 72 -3.68 -8.12 -18.16
C LYS A 72 -2.74 -9.07 -18.90
N TYR A 73 -1.48 -8.66 -19.10
CA TYR A 73 -0.48 -9.45 -19.79
C TYR A 73 -0.26 -10.83 -19.16
N ILE A 74 -0.12 -10.89 -17.82
CA ILE A 74 0.09 -12.16 -17.10
C ILE A 74 -1.22 -12.82 -16.65
N SER A 75 -2.38 -12.26 -16.99
CA SER A 75 -3.71 -12.71 -16.54
C SER A 75 -3.85 -12.82 -15.02
N ALA A 76 -3.29 -11.85 -14.28
CA ALA A 76 -3.32 -11.77 -12.82
C ALA A 76 -4.50 -10.94 -12.29
N ASP A 77 -4.95 -11.25 -11.07
CA ASP A 77 -5.86 -10.41 -10.31
C ASP A 77 -5.07 -9.38 -9.48
N ILE A 78 -5.55 -8.12 -9.47
CA ILE A 78 -4.94 -7.05 -8.69
C ILE A 78 -5.64 -6.96 -7.33
N HIS A 79 -4.84 -6.89 -6.26
CA HIS A 79 -5.25 -6.59 -4.90
C HIS A 79 -4.47 -5.39 -4.37
N VAL A 80 -5.18 -4.40 -3.84
CA VAL A 80 -4.56 -3.23 -3.23
C VAL A 80 -4.87 -3.24 -1.73
N ILE A 81 -3.85 -3.45 -0.93
CA ILE A 81 -3.98 -3.44 0.53
C ILE A 81 -4.26 -2.02 1.00
N ALA A 82 -5.35 -1.85 1.76
CA ALA A 82 -5.80 -0.57 2.26
C ALA A 82 -4.92 -0.06 3.40
N GLY A 83 -3.96 0.78 3.09
CA GLY A 83 -3.06 1.40 4.06
C GLY A 83 -3.65 2.60 4.76
N ARG A 84 -3.29 2.79 6.03
CA ARG A 84 -3.77 3.90 6.85
C ARG A 84 -2.61 4.65 7.46
N TYR A 85 -2.48 5.92 7.08
CA TYR A 85 -1.53 6.84 7.67
C TYR A 85 -2.15 8.23 7.80
N ARG A 86 -2.13 8.79 8.99
CA ARG A 86 -2.72 10.09 9.25
C ARG A 86 -1.68 11.19 9.07
N ASN A 87 -1.81 11.97 8.01
CA ASN A 87 -1.03 13.18 7.81
C ASN A 87 -1.92 14.43 7.96
N PRO A 88 -2.00 15.03 9.17
CA PRO A 88 -2.86 16.18 9.41
C PRO A 88 -2.40 17.46 8.69
N THR A 89 -1.17 17.49 8.18
CA THR A 89 -0.61 18.63 7.43
C THR A 89 -0.84 18.54 5.93
N SER A 90 -1.31 17.39 5.46
CA SER A 90 -1.62 17.18 4.04
C SER A 90 -2.82 18.02 3.59
N ILE A 91 -2.76 18.54 2.36
CA ILE A 91 -3.91 19.20 1.71
C ILE A 91 -5.08 18.23 1.47
N PHE A 92 -4.80 16.93 1.43
CA PHE A 92 -5.79 15.86 1.25
C PHE A 92 -6.31 15.31 2.56
N SER A 93 -5.87 15.86 3.71
CA SER A 93 -6.26 15.36 5.03
C SER A 93 -7.77 15.43 5.22
N ASP A 94 -8.36 14.27 5.51
CA ASP A 94 -9.71 14.16 6.06
C ASP A 94 -9.59 13.65 7.51
N ARG A 95 -10.20 14.37 8.45
CA ARG A 95 -10.11 14.04 9.88
C ARG A 95 -11.14 12.98 10.30
N GLU A 96 -12.19 12.86 9.54
CA GLU A 96 -13.37 12.05 9.90
C GLU A 96 -13.35 10.69 9.21
N HIS A 97 -12.77 10.62 7.99
CA HIS A 97 -12.86 9.40 7.17
C HIS A 97 -11.52 9.02 6.54
N ASP A 98 -11.21 7.74 6.61
CA ASP A 98 -10.16 7.13 5.79
C ASP A 98 -10.74 6.89 4.38
N LYS A 99 -10.20 7.57 3.40
CA LYS A 99 -10.62 7.48 2.00
C LYS A 99 -9.44 7.15 1.12
N TRP A 100 -9.66 6.32 0.11
CA TRP A 100 -8.64 5.99 -0.89
C TRP A 100 -9.00 6.59 -2.24
N HIS A 101 -8.03 6.79 -3.08
CA HIS A 101 -8.25 7.32 -4.42
C HIS A 101 -9.20 6.42 -5.21
N ASN A 102 -10.14 7.01 -5.96
CA ASN A 102 -11.19 6.27 -6.66
C ASN A 102 -10.65 5.20 -7.62
N SER A 103 -9.50 5.47 -8.28
CA SER A 103 -8.88 4.53 -9.21
C SER A 103 -8.51 3.18 -8.60
N VAL A 104 -8.22 3.13 -7.29
CA VAL A 104 -7.89 1.88 -6.59
C VAL A 104 -9.09 1.24 -5.90
N SER A 105 -10.23 1.92 -5.83
CA SER A 105 -11.41 1.46 -5.07
C SER A 105 -11.89 0.05 -5.46
N LYS A 106 -11.81 -0.29 -6.74
CA LYS A 106 -12.19 -1.61 -7.27
C LYS A 106 -11.25 -2.74 -6.86
N TYR A 107 -10.03 -2.40 -6.42
CA TYR A 107 -8.98 -3.35 -6.04
C TYR A 107 -8.75 -3.40 -4.53
N LEU A 108 -9.33 -2.45 -3.77
CA LEU A 108 -9.10 -2.35 -2.33
C LEU A 108 -9.53 -3.60 -1.60
N ASP A 109 -8.65 -4.04 -0.71
CA ASP A 109 -8.85 -5.20 0.12
C ASP A 109 -8.29 -4.95 1.53
N ALA A 110 -9.05 -5.38 2.53
CA ALA A 110 -8.69 -5.27 3.94
C ALA A 110 -8.88 -6.60 4.69
N ALA A 111 -9.11 -7.69 3.98
CA ALA A 111 -9.28 -9.02 4.56
C ALA A 111 -8.00 -9.84 4.37
N ARG A 112 -7.79 -10.79 5.29
CA ARG A 112 -6.75 -11.81 5.13
C ARG A 112 -7.20 -12.85 4.11
N HIS A 113 -6.27 -13.30 3.27
CA HIS A 113 -6.51 -14.35 2.29
C HIS A 113 -5.38 -15.37 2.30
N ASP A 114 -5.74 -16.62 2.50
CA ASP A 114 -4.85 -17.74 2.26
C ASP A 114 -4.91 -18.11 0.77
N VAL A 115 -3.95 -17.60 0.01
CA VAL A 115 -3.91 -17.77 -1.45
C VAL A 115 -3.27 -19.06 -1.86
N HIS A 116 -2.50 -19.64 -0.97
CA HIS A 116 -1.87 -20.94 -1.11
C HIS A 116 -1.75 -21.59 0.28
N LYS A 117 -1.63 -22.91 0.34
CA LYS A 117 -1.44 -23.68 1.57
C LYS A 117 -0.30 -23.16 2.46
N TYR A 118 0.70 -22.51 1.86
CA TYR A 118 1.88 -21.97 2.55
C TYR A 118 2.08 -20.46 2.34
N LEU A 119 1.07 -19.73 1.82
CA LEU A 119 1.19 -18.29 1.57
C LEU A 119 -0.12 -17.56 1.88
N SER A 120 -0.03 -16.54 2.72
CA SER A 120 -1.15 -15.67 3.11
C SER A 120 -0.90 -14.21 2.73
N ILE A 121 -1.93 -13.52 2.27
CA ILE A 121 -1.95 -12.05 2.11
C ILE A 121 -2.57 -11.47 3.38
N MET A 122 -1.83 -10.60 4.07
CA MET A 122 -2.16 -10.06 5.39
C MET A 122 -2.74 -8.64 5.28
N SER A 123 -3.82 -8.45 4.51
CA SER A 123 -4.44 -7.13 4.29
C SER A 123 -5.15 -6.59 5.55
N ASP A 124 -5.47 -7.45 6.51
CA ASP A 124 -6.06 -7.10 7.81
C ASP A 124 -5.03 -6.53 8.81
N VAL A 125 -3.74 -6.72 8.55
CA VAL A 125 -2.66 -6.27 9.43
C VAL A 125 -2.24 -4.85 9.08
N LYS A 126 -2.31 -3.96 10.06
CA LYS A 126 -1.85 -2.58 9.90
C LYS A 126 -0.35 -2.49 10.13
N VAL A 127 0.37 -2.14 9.08
CA VAL A 127 1.79 -1.84 9.15
C VAL A 127 1.97 -0.32 9.20
N GLN A 128 2.80 0.16 10.12
CA GLN A 128 3.12 1.59 10.19
C GLN A 128 3.99 2.00 9.00
N PRO A 129 3.52 2.89 8.11
CA PRO A 129 4.24 3.21 6.87
C PRO A 129 5.61 3.88 7.07
N THR A 130 5.81 4.53 8.22
CA THR A 130 7.08 5.18 8.58
C THR A 130 8.03 4.28 9.36
N ALA A 131 7.70 2.99 9.54
CA ALA A 131 8.56 2.07 10.28
C ALA A 131 9.84 1.76 9.51
N ILE A 132 10.97 1.75 10.23
CA ILE A 132 12.27 1.34 9.67
C ILE A 132 12.21 -0.13 9.25
N ASN A 133 11.65 -0.97 10.11
CA ASN A 133 11.48 -2.39 9.90
C ASN A 133 9.99 -2.73 9.99
N PRO A 134 9.25 -2.67 8.89
CA PRO A 134 7.80 -2.81 8.88
C PRO A 134 7.29 -4.18 9.34
N MET A 135 8.13 -5.22 9.31
CA MET A 135 7.75 -6.59 9.68
C MET A 135 8.18 -7.01 11.10
N THR A 136 8.76 -6.08 11.88
CA THR A 136 9.19 -6.37 13.25
C THR A 136 8.04 -6.87 14.12
N GLY A 137 8.22 -8.01 14.77
CA GLY A 137 7.24 -8.64 15.65
C GLY A 137 6.09 -9.36 14.93
N MET A 138 6.12 -9.46 13.59
CA MET A 138 5.02 -10.05 12.81
C MET A 138 5.23 -11.53 12.47
N THR A 139 6.36 -12.11 12.84
CA THR A 139 6.75 -13.49 12.49
C THR A 139 5.72 -14.55 12.88
N GLY A 140 5.03 -14.36 14.01
CA GLY A 140 4.00 -15.29 14.50
C GLY A 140 2.61 -15.11 13.89
N MET A 141 2.35 -14.01 13.17
CA MET A 141 0.99 -13.63 12.77
C MET A 141 0.39 -14.54 11.68
N SER A 142 1.24 -15.13 10.83
CA SER A 142 0.82 -16.06 9.77
C SER A 142 1.05 -17.53 10.12
N GLY A 143 1.40 -17.85 11.37
CA GLY A 143 1.74 -19.21 11.78
C GLY A 143 2.93 -19.74 10.98
N ILE A 144 2.76 -20.87 10.32
CA ILE A 144 3.79 -21.51 9.48
C ILE A 144 3.87 -20.91 8.07
N ASN A 145 2.89 -20.13 7.66
CA ASN A 145 2.78 -19.63 6.29
C ASN A 145 3.74 -18.47 6.03
N SER A 146 4.29 -18.43 4.83
CA SER A 146 4.85 -17.21 4.25
C SER A 146 3.77 -16.15 4.15
N CYS A 147 4.14 -14.87 4.18
CA CYS A 147 3.14 -13.81 4.17
C CYS A 147 3.58 -12.55 3.43
N VAL A 148 2.58 -11.86 2.88
CA VAL A 148 2.73 -10.55 2.23
C VAL A 148 1.99 -9.52 3.04
N PHE A 149 2.69 -8.44 3.45
CA PHE A 149 2.15 -7.30 4.18
C PHE A 149 2.11 -6.05 3.31
N GLY A 150 1.11 -5.22 3.51
CA GLY A 150 1.05 -3.91 2.88
C GLY A 150 1.96 -2.90 3.56
N SER A 151 2.98 -2.41 2.85
CA SER A 151 3.86 -1.33 3.32
C SER A 151 4.49 -0.62 2.13
N PRO A 152 4.69 0.71 2.19
CA PRO A 152 5.38 1.45 1.14
C PRO A 152 6.87 1.13 1.03
N LYS A 153 7.47 0.59 2.08
CA LYS A 153 8.86 0.12 2.07
C LYS A 153 8.92 -1.30 1.54
N LEU A 154 9.77 -1.57 0.57
CA LEU A 154 10.09 -2.93 0.13
C LEU A 154 11.04 -3.60 1.11
N GLN A 155 10.66 -4.77 1.61
CA GLN A 155 11.46 -5.60 2.49
C GLN A 155 11.14 -7.08 2.25
N LEU A 156 12.15 -7.93 2.29
CA LEU A 156 12.04 -9.38 2.22
C LEU A 156 12.87 -9.98 3.35
N GLU A 157 12.27 -10.88 4.12
CA GLU A 157 12.93 -11.61 5.19
C GLU A 157 12.69 -13.11 5.05
N MET A 158 13.73 -13.88 5.22
CA MET A 158 13.66 -15.33 5.37
C MET A 158 13.64 -15.67 6.85
N ILE A 159 12.61 -16.36 7.28
CA ILE A 159 12.43 -16.73 8.69
C ILE A 159 12.96 -18.13 8.91
N PRO A 160 13.87 -18.34 9.89
CA PRO A 160 14.29 -19.67 10.28
C PRO A 160 13.11 -20.54 10.71
N VAL A 161 13.07 -21.77 10.23
CA VAL A 161 12.05 -22.76 10.55
C VAL A 161 12.72 -24.05 11.03
N LEU A 162 11.97 -24.88 11.72
CA LEU A 162 12.44 -26.19 12.17
C LEU A 162 12.74 -27.10 10.98
N GLU A 163 13.63 -28.05 11.16
CA GLU A 163 13.93 -29.09 10.20
C GLU A 163 12.65 -29.83 9.77
N GLY A 164 12.51 -30.07 8.46
CA GLY A 164 11.32 -30.69 7.87
C GLY A 164 10.16 -29.71 7.60
N CYS A 165 10.23 -28.46 8.05
CA CYS A 165 9.24 -27.44 7.70
C CYS A 165 9.59 -26.75 6.37
N LYS A 166 8.57 -26.28 5.65
CA LYS A 166 8.76 -25.47 4.43
C LYS A 166 9.40 -24.12 4.81
N PRO A 167 10.32 -23.58 3.98
CA PRO A 167 10.88 -22.25 4.19
C PRO A 167 9.79 -21.18 4.31
N LYS A 168 9.94 -20.26 5.26
CA LYS A 168 8.99 -19.17 5.48
C LYS A 168 9.60 -17.86 5.04
N MET A 169 8.89 -17.15 4.17
CA MET A 169 9.23 -15.81 3.70
C MET A 169 8.23 -14.79 4.23
N MET A 170 8.71 -13.63 4.61
CA MET A 170 7.89 -12.45 4.90
C MET A 170 8.30 -11.34 3.96
N MET A 171 7.33 -10.68 3.35
CA MET A 171 7.61 -9.61 2.39
C MET A 171 6.58 -8.49 2.45
N THR A 172 7.01 -7.30 2.02
CA THR A 172 6.16 -6.13 1.86
C THR A 172 6.00 -5.75 0.41
N THR A 173 4.96 -4.96 0.10
CA THR A 173 4.49 -4.77 -1.27
C THR A 173 5.12 -3.59 -2.01
N GLY A 174 5.59 -2.53 -1.31
CA GLY A 174 5.70 -1.23 -1.95
C GLY A 174 4.31 -0.58 -2.10
N ALA A 175 4.24 0.62 -2.65
CA ALA A 175 3.03 1.42 -2.78
C ALA A 175 2.67 1.72 -4.24
N CYS A 176 1.38 1.97 -4.52
CA CYS A 176 0.93 2.57 -5.78
C CYS A 176 0.48 4.04 -5.62
N THR A 177 0.54 4.59 -4.41
CA THR A 177 0.27 6.00 -4.11
C THR A 177 1.55 6.81 -4.06
N LYS A 178 1.44 8.13 -4.26
CA LYS A 178 2.54 9.06 -4.05
C LYS A 178 2.91 9.13 -2.56
N SER A 179 4.11 9.61 -2.25
CA SER A 179 4.51 9.87 -0.86
C SER A 179 3.67 11.01 -0.26
N ASN A 180 3.16 10.83 0.95
CA ASN A 180 2.37 11.84 1.65
C ASN A 180 2.55 11.70 3.17
N TYR A 181 3.66 12.19 3.68
CA TYR A 181 4.03 12.05 5.09
C TYR A 181 4.06 13.39 5.81
N THR A 182 4.07 13.33 7.15
CA THR A 182 4.20 14.50 8.01
C THR A 182 5.61 15.10 7.90
N ASP A 183 5.74 16.41 8.06
CA ASP A 183 7.05 17.07 8.16
C ASP A 183 7.68 16.86 9.56
N SER A 184 7.86 15.62 9.91
CA SER A 184 8.50 15.17 11.15
C SER A 184 9.68 14.26 10.81
N LYS A 185 10.56 13.98 11.77
CA LYS A 185 11.66 13.03 11.58
C LYS A 185 11.14 11.66 11.09
N SER A 186 10.06 11.17 11.67
CA SER A 186 9.44 9.91 11.28
C SER A 186 8.81 10.01 9.86
N GLY A 187 8.18 11.15 9.52
CA GLY A 187 7.63 11.34 8.19
C GLY A 187 8.69 11.39 7.10
N LYS A 188 9.80 12.11 7.33
CA LYS A 188 10.96 12.13 6.41
C LYS A 188 11.57 10.75 6.22
N GLN A 189 11.59 9.93 7.26
CA GLN A 189 12.01 8.53 7.15
C GLN A 189 11.04 7.70 6.32
N GLY A 190 9.73 7.90 6.49
CA GLY A 190 8.70 7.26 5.66
C GLY A 190 8.84 7.66 4.20
N GLU A 191 9.08 8.94 3.92
CA GLU A 191 9.32 9.47 2.58
C GLU A 191 10.57 8.85 1.93
N PHE A 192 11.67 8.77 2.66
CA PHE A 192 12.92 8.15 2.20
C PHE A 192 12.76 6.67 1.83
N HIS A 193 11.88 5.95 2.54
CA HIS A 193 11.64 4.52 2.29
C HIS A 193 10.45 4.25 1.36
N HIS A 194 9.75 5.29 0.94
CA HIS A 194 8.60 5.13 0.06
C HIS A 194 9.05 4.67 -1.32
N THR A 195 8.57 3.50 -1.72
CA THR A 195 8.93 2.88 -3.00
C THR A 195 7.66 2.55 -3.76
N LEU A 196 7.60 2.98 -5.02
CA LEU A 196 6.59 2.49 -5.95
C LEU A 196 6.88 1.01 -6.23
N GLY A 197 5.95 0.14 -5.90
CA GLY A 197 6.20 -1.29 -6.01
C GLY A 197 4.97 -2.17 -5.84
N PHE A 198 5.16 -3.43 -6.18
CA PHE A 198 4.17 -4.50 -6.00
C PHE A 198 4.84 -5.86 -5.86
N VAL A 199 4.09 -6.83 -5.36
CA VAL A 199 4.48 -8.24 -5.32
C VAL A 199 3.68 -9.00 -6.35
N VAL A 200 4.35 -9.81 -7.16
CA VAL A 200 3.72 -10.80 -8.03
C VAL A 200 3.73 -12.13 -7.31
N ILE A 201 2.59 -12.81 -7.27
CA ILE A 201 2.44 -14.17 -6.77
C ILE A 201 2.00 -15.05 -7.92
N GLU A 202 2.68 -16.17 -8.12
CA GLU A 202 2.32 -17.19 -9.10
C GLU A 202 2.19 -18.55 -8.39
N ILE A 203 1.00 -19.14 -8.43
CA ILE A 203 0.73 -20.46 -7.87
C ILE A 203 0.90 -21.48 -8.97
N LYS A 204 1.85 -22.38 -8.80
CA LYS A 204 2.09 -23.47 -9.74
C LYS A 204 1.19 -24.65 -9.46
N ASP A 205 1.24 -25.14 -8.23
CA ASP A 205 0.50 -26.31 -7.74
C ASP A 205 0.26 -26.18 -6.22
N ASP A 206 -0.27 -27.22 -5.58
CA ASP A 206 -0.63 -27.19 -4.15
C ASP A 206 0.59 -27.10 -3.21
N ASP A 207 1.79 -27.38 -3.70
CA ASP A 207 3.03 -27.37 -2.90
C ASP A 207 4.01 -26.25 -3.30
N THR A 208 3.78 -25.61 -4.45
CA THR A 208 4.75 -24.66 -5.05
C THR A 208 4.09 -23.36 -5.46
N PHE A 209 4.67 -22.28 -4.98
CA PHE A 209 4.36 -20.92 -5.43
C PHE A 209 5.65 -20.13 -5.63
N PHE A 210 5.59 -19.07 -6.43
CA PHE A 210 6.67 -18.13 -6.66
C PHE A 210 6.22 -16.74 -6.27
N THR A 211 7.15 -15.96 -5.72
CA THR A 211 6.93 -14.56 -5.41
C THR A 211 8.05 -13.70 -5.98
N ARG A 212 7.70 -12.51 -6.43
CA ARG A 212 8.65 -11.53 -6.94
C ARG A 212 8.24 -10.14 -6.50
N GLN A 213 9.13 -9.43 -5.83
CA GLN A 213 8.97 -8.00 -5.59
C GLN A 213 9.43 -7.24 -6.84
N VAL A 214 8.65 -6.26 -7.24
CA VAL A 214 8.93 -5.37 -8.37
C VAL A 214 8.86 -3.93 -7.86
N SER A 215 9.90 -3.16 -8.12
CA SER A 215 9.94 -1.72 -7.88
C SER A 215 10.01 -0.98 -9.21
N ALA A 216 9.51 0.25 -9.21
CA ALA A 216 9.69 1.17 -10.32
C ALA A 216 10.44 2.41 -9.82
N ASP A 217 11.29 2.93 -10.68
CA ASP A 217 11.88 4.25 -10.51
C ASP A 217 10.91 5.30 -11.05
N ASP A 218 10.97 6.53 -10.50
CA ASP A 218 10.15 7.67 -10.94
C ASP A 218 10.58 8.22 -12.31
#